data_fbf783a9f6cbff3a5d6999815bd827b8
#
_entry.id   fbf783a9f6cbff3a5d6999815bd827b8
#
_cell.length_a   1.000
_cell.length_b   1.000
_cell.length_c   1.000
_cell.angle_alpha   90.00
_cell.angle_beta   90.00
_cell.angle_gamma   90.00
#
_symmetry.space_group_name_H-M   'P 1'
#
loop_
_entity.id
_entity.type
_entity.pdbx_description
1 polymer ?
#
loop_
_entity_poly.entity_id
_entity_poly.type
_entity_poly.pdbx_seq_one_letter_code
_entity_poly.pdbx_strand_id
1 'polypeptide(L)'
;MHLRQAIEAYTAQGGKLLLSGSYIASDMRHTCDTAFTHNVLHYRYKTEKASTCGRINFQYNILPTKQYEYYTKPNPQVIECEWPDGIEPMTGGVRIARYDDTYVNAGVAYQDDKNRMIILPFMLESVKDFPALYSDCINWLISQ
;
A
#
# COMPACT_ATOMS: atom_id res chain seq x y z
N MET A 1 1.09 -1.23 22.16
CA MET A 1 1.52 -0.32 21.10
C MET A 1 0.34 0.55 20.66
N HIS A 2 0.53 1.82 20.79
CA HIS A 2 -0.57 2.77 20.67
C HIS A 2 -1.04 3.01 19.24
N LEU A 3 -0.12 2.97 18.26
CA LEU A 3 -0.48 3.23 16.86
C LEU A 3 -1.41 2.16 16.30
N ARG A 4 -1.12 0.89 16.56
CA ARG A 4 -1.99 -0.21 16.11
C ARG A 4 -3.39 -0.09 16.70
N GLN A 5 -3.47 0.16 18.00
CA GLN A 5 -4.75 0.34 18.68
C GLN A 5 -5.51 1.53 18.13
N ALA A 6 -4.81 2.63 17.84
CA ALA A 6 -5.43 3.82 17.24
C ALA A 6 -5.99 3.52 15.85
N ILE A 7 -5.26 2.77 15.01
CA ILE A 7 -5.73 2.36 13.69
C ILE A 7 -6.97 1.45 13.82
N GLU A 8 -6.93 0.47 14.73
CA GLU A 8 -8.07 -0.42 14.96
C GLU A 8 -9.32 0.37 15.36
N ALA A 9 -9.19 1.29 16.30
CA ALA A 9 -10.30 2.13 16.76
C ALA A 9 -10.81 3.03 15.63
N TYR A 10 -9.92 3.65 14.89
CA TYR A 10 -10.27 4.56 13.80
C TYR A 10 -11.03 3.82 12.67
N THR A 11 -10.52 2.67 12.26
CA THR A 11 -11.16 1.88 11.20
C THR A 11 -12.48 1.26 11.67
N ALA A 12 -12.58 0.86 12.94
CA ALA A 12 -13.82 0.34 13.50
C ALA A 12 -14.95 1.39 13.49
N GLN A 13 -14.59 2.67 13.50
CA GLN A 13 -15.54 3.78 13.42
C GLN A 13 -15.82 4.24 11.99
N GLY A 14 -15.32 3.52 10.98
CA GLY A 14 -15.53 3.89 9.58
C GLY A 14 -14.51 4.87 9.03
N GLY A 15 -13.32 4.94 9.61
CA GLY A 15 -12.24 5.80 9.14
C GLY A 15 -11.68 5.37 7.79
N LYS A 16 -11.23 6.34 7.02
CA LYS A 16 -10.56 6.11 5.73
C LYS A 16 -9.05 6.08 5.95
N LEU A 17 -8.37 5.06 5.42
CA LEU A 17 -6.96 4.85 5.69
C LEU A 17 -6.15 4.73 4.40
N LEU A 18 -5.08 5.53 4.31
CA LEU A 18 -4.01 5.34 3.34
C LEU A 18 -2.73 5.03 4.11
N LEU A 19 -2.19 3.84 3.89
CA LEU A 19 -0.95 3.40 4.55
C LEU A 19 0.08 3.09 3.47
N SER A 20 1.27 3.68 3.58
CA SER A 20 2.37 3.40 2.66
C SER A 20 3.69 3.25 3.40
N GLY A 21 4.58 2.42 2.86
CA GLY A 21 5.91 2.23 3.41
C GLY A 21 6.58 1.01 2.82
N SER A 22 7.90 1.07 2.63
CA SER A 22 8.66 -0.01 1.98
C SER A 22 8.68 -1.31 2.78
N TYR A 23 8.55 -1.25 4.10
CA TYR A 23 8.73 -2.39 5.00
C TYR A 23 7.49 -2.69 5.84
N ILE A 24 6.32 -2.23 5.42
CA ILE A 24 5.09 -2.40 6.19
C ILE A 24 4.67 -3.86 6.37
N ALA A 25 5.12 -4.74 5.51
CA ALA A 25 4.83 -6.17 5.60
C ALA A 25 6.00 -6.95 6.18
N SER A 26 7.23 -6.69 5.72
CA SER A 26 8.41 -7.43 6.17
C SER A 26 8.72 -7.18 7.66
N ASP A 27 8.53 -5.96 8.13
CA ASP A 27 8.74 -5.63 9.55
C ASP A 27 7.73 -6.31 10.48
N MET A 28 6.56 -6.67 9.97
CA MET A 28 5.48 -7.26 10.78
C MET A 28 5.36 -8.77 10.65
N ARG A 29 6.09 -9.39 9.72
CA ARG A 29 5.97 -10.83 9.43
C ARG A 29 6.42 -11.75 10.57
N HIS A 30 7.33 -11.28 11.40
CA HIS A 30 7.92 -12.05 12.50
C HIS A 30 7.34 -11.70 13.87
N THR A 31 6.31 -10.88 13.91
CA THR A 31 5.69 -10.45 15.17
C THR A 31 4.36 -11.15 15.37
N CYS A 32 3.77 -10.96 16.54
CA CYS A 32 2.42 -11.44 16.83
C CYS A 32 1.34 -10.63 16.08
N ASP A 33 1.74 -9.74 15.17
CA ASP A 33 0.85 -8.77 14.57
C ASP A 33 0.24 -9.23 13.25
N THR A 34 0.42 -10.50 12.88
CA THR A 34 -0.21 -11.04 11.65
C THR A 34 -1.73 -10.95 11.68
N ALA A 35 -2.35 -11.13 12.84
CA ALA A 35 -3.79 -10.95 12.97
C ALA A 35 -4.22 -9.52 12.64
N PHE A 36 -3.42 -8.53 13.04
CA PHE A 36 -3.68 -7.13 12.73
C PHE A 36 -3.59 -6.86 11.23
N THR A 37 -2.50 -7.30 10.58
CA THR A 37 -2.34 -7.08 9.14
C THR A 37 -3.40 -7.83 8.32
N HIS A 38 -3.74 -9.06 8.71
CA HIS A 38 -4.70 -9.88 7.97
C HIS A 38 -6.14 -9.41 8.15
N ASN A 39 -6.53 -9.06 9.37
CA ASN A 39 -7.95 -8.83 9.70
C ASN A 39 -8.34 -7.36 9.80
N VAL A 40 -7.39 -6.47 10.10
CA VAL A 40 -7.65 -5.03 10.19
C VAL A 40 -7.18 -4.31 8.93
N LEU A 41 -6.01 -4.65 8.41
CA LEU A 41 -5.43 -4.00 7.24
C LEU A 41 -5.65 -4.80 5.94
N HIS A 42 -6.13 -6.04 6.03
CA HIS A 42 -6.55 -6.88 4.91
C HIS A 42 -5.45 -7.21 3.91
N TYR A 43 -4.20 -7.33 4.39
CA TYR A 43 -3.09 -7.80 3.57
C TYR A 43 -2.20 -8.78 4.33
N ARG A 44 -1.40 -9.53 3.57
CA ARG A 44 -0.36 -10.40 4.12
C ARG A 44 0.96 -10.15 3.42
N TYR A 45 2.05 -10.45 4.12
CA TYR A 45 3.39 -10.43 3.54
C TYR A 45 3.51 -11.47 2.43
N LYS A 46 4.09 -11.06 1.30
CA LYS A 46 4.40 -11.96 0.19
C LYS A 46 5.91 -12.16 0.06
N THR A 47 6.64 -11.07 -0.08
CA THR A 47 8.10 -11.09 -0.21
C THR A 47 8.67 -9.71 0.12
N GLU A 48 9.89 -9.68 0.58
CA GLU A 48 10.68 -8.45 0.62
C GLU A 48 11.41 -8.28 -0.72
N LYS A 49 11.92 -7.09 -0.98
CA LYS A 49 12.66 -6.78 -2.20
C LYS A 49 11.88 -7.19 -3.45
N ALA A 50 10.62 -6.79 -3.50
CA ALA A 50 9.69 -7.24 -4.53
C ALA A 50 10.02 -6.72 -5.92
N SER A 51 10.78 -5.64 -6.02
CA SER A 51 11.11 -5.02 -7.31
C SER A 51 12.37 -4.18 -7.21
N THR A 52 13.07 -4.02 -8.33
CA THR A 52 14.21 -3.12 -8.46
C THR A 52 14.07 -2.18 -9.66
N CYS A 53 12.99 -2.30 -10.43
CA CYS A 53 12.87 -1.56 -11.70
C CYS A 53 12.37 -0.12 -11.55
N GLY A 54 11.80 0.24 -10.40
CA GLY A 54 11.27 1.59 -10.18
C GLY A 54 9.97 1.90 -10.89
N ARG A 55 9.21 0.89 -11.31
CA ARG A 55 7.93 1.09 -12.01
C ARG A 55 6.84 0.23 -11.41
N ILE A 56 5.64 0.83 -11.27
CA ILE A 56 4.45 0.20 -10.71
C ILE A 56 3.29 0.44 -11.67
N ASN A 57 2.57 -0.64 -12.00
CA ASN A 57 1.40 -0.58 -12.86
C ASN A 57 0.13 -0.67 -12.02
N PHE A 58 -0.67 0.39 -12.00
CA PHE A 58 -2.00 0.38 -11.41
C PHE A 58 -3.00 -0.15 -12.42
N GLN A 59 -3.80 -1.11 -11.99
CA GLN A 59 -4.83 -1.75 -12.80
C GLN A 59 -5.91 -2.31 -11.87
N TYR A 60 -6.79 -3.17 -12.36
CA TYR A 60 -7.88 -3.81 -11.59
C TYR A 60 -9.04 -2.86 -11.25
N ASN A 61 -9.16 -1.71 -11.91
CA ASN A 61 -10.33 -0.82 -11.89
C ASN A 61 -10.68 -0.17 -10.54
N ILE A 62 -9.78 -0.19 -9.57
CA ILE A 62 -9.97 0.54 -8.31
C ILE A 62 -9.46 1.98 -8.46
N LEU A 63 -8.20 2.13 -8.85
CA LEU A 63 -7.63 3.42 -9.21
C LEU A 63 -7.48 3.49 -10.74
N PRO A 64 -7.29 4.70 -11.30
CA PRO A 64 -7.07 4.83 -12.75
C PRO A 64 -5.90 3.97 -13.22
N THR A 65 -6.07 3.30 -14.36
CA THR A 65 -5.04 2.48 -14.97
C THR A 65 -3.90 3.38 -15.43
N LYS A 66 -2.74 3.24 -14.83
CA LYS A 66 -1.59 4.09 -15.08
C LYS A 66 -0.32 3.45 -14.55
N GLN A 67 0.81 3.69 -15.23
CA GLN A 67 2.13 3.34 -14.72
C GLN A 67 2.72 4.55 -13.98
N TYR A 68 3.23 4.30 -12.78
CA TYR A 68 3.99 5.28 -12.01
C TYR A 68 5.44 4.83 -11.88
N GLU A 69 6.37 5.80 -11.84
CA GLU A 69 7.77 5.55 -11.55
C GLU A 69 8.10 6.05 -10.14
N TYR A 70 9.03 5.37 -9.47
CA TYR A 70 9.55 5.82 -8.19
C TYR A 70 11.08 5.88 -8.22
N TYR A 71 11.65 6.70 -7.33
CA TYR A 71 13.09 6.86 -7.24
C TYR A 71 13.70 5.65 -6.56
N THR A 72 14.67 5.01 -7.25
CA THR A 72 15.43 3.88 -6.72
C THR A 72 16.79 4.27 -6.19
N LYS A 73 17.15 5.55 -6.31
CA LYS A 73 18.40 6.11 -5.82
C LYS A 73 18.14 7.40 -5.07
N PRO A 74 18.93 7.72 -4.04
CA PRO A 74 18.73 8.94 -3.28
C PRO A 74 18.96 10.17 -4.16
N ASN A 75 18.20 11.22 -3.87
CA ASN A 75 18.39 12.55 -4.45
C ASN A 75 18.11 13.60 -3.37
N PRO A 76 18.50 14.86 -3.57
CA PRO A 76 18.38 15.88 -2.51
C PRO A 76 16.96 16.16 -2.02
N GLN A 77 15.94 15.71 -2.74
CA GLN A 77 14.56 16.07 -2.48
C GLN A 77 13.70 14.89 -2.02
N VAL A 78 14.12 13.66 -2.29
CA VAL A 78 13.28 12.47 -2.09
C VAL A 78 14.10 11.31 -1.55
N ILE A 79 13.52 10.58 -0.62
CA ILE A 79 14.07 9.33 -0.13
C ILE A 79 13.83 8.25 -1.18
N GLU A 80 14.83 7.44 -1.45
CA GLU A 80 14.73 6.32 -2.39
C GLU A 80 13.83 5.21 -1.87
N CYS A 81 13.18 4.50 -2.78
CA CYS A 81 12.47 3.27 -2.48
C CYS A 81 13.24 2.08 -3.06
N GLU A 82 14.31 1.69 -2.38
CA GLU A 82 15.22 0.66 -2.92
C GLU A 82 14.67 -0.75 -2.81
N TRP A 83 13.99 -1.05 -1.71
CA TRP A 83 13.57 -2.41 -1.37
C TRP A 83 12.09 -2.47 -0.96
N PRO A 84 11.15 -2.22 -1.88
CA PRO A 84 9.73 -2.29 -1.51
C PRO A 84 9.29 -3.72 -1.24
N ASP A 85 8.31 -3.85 -0.34
CA ASP A 85 7.68 -5.13 -0.07
C ASP A 85 6.68 -5.53 -1.16
N GLY A 86 6.43 -6.82 -1.27
CA GLY A 86 5.28 -7.36 -1.98
C GLY A 86 4.24 -7.85 -0.97
N ILE A 87 2.98 -7.57 -1.24
CA ILE A 87 1.87 -7.97 -0.38
C ILE A 87 0.77 -8.65 -1.19
N GLU A 88 -0.08 -9.41 -0.50
CA GLU A 88 -1.25 -10.04 -1.10
C GLU A 88 -2.50 -9.67 -0.31
N PRO A 89 -3.66 -9.56 -0.97
CA PRO A 89 -4.90 -9.25 -0.25
C PRO A 89 -5.33 -10.40 0.64
N MET A 90 -5.97 -10.03 1.76
CA MET A 90 -6.60 -10.94 2.72
C MET A 90 -8.02 -10.48 2.99
N THR A 91 -8.92 -11.41 3.27
CA THR A 91 -10.26 -11.19 3.81
C THR A 91 -11.01 -9.99 3.18
N GLY A 92 -11.34 -10.12 1.90
CA GLY A 92 -12.10 -9.08 1.18
C GLY A 92 -11.24 -7.98 0.56
N GLY A 93 -9.93 -8.00 0.80
CA GLY A 93 -9.01 -7.10 0.10
C GLY A 93 -8.90 -7.45 -1.38
N VAL A 94 -8.58 -6.47 -2.20
CA VAL A 94 -8.39 -6.65 -3.64
C VAL A 94 -7.06 -6.04 -4.09
N ARG A 95 -6.50 -6.60 -5.15
CA ARG A 95 -5.28 -6.07 -5.75
C ARG A 95 -5.58 -4.78 -6.49
N ILE A 96 -4.65 -3.82 -6.44
CA ILE A 96 -4.79 -2.55 -7.17
C ILE A 96 -3.60 -2.22 -8.06
N ALA A 97 -2.45 -2.86 -7.82
CA ALA A 97 -1.23 -2.56 -8.56
C ALA A 97 -0.27 -3.74 -8.54
N ARG A 98 0.69 -3.73 -9.45
CA ARG A 98 1.80 -4.71 -9.48
C ARG A 98 3.09 -4.02 -9.92
N TYR A 99 4.22 -4.58 -9.48
CA TYR A 99 5.53 -4.14 -9.97
C TYR A 99 5.72 -4.59 -11.41
N ASP A 100 6.34 -3.74 -12.22
CA ASP A 100 6.45 -3.96 -13.65
C ASP A 100 7.38 -5.12 -14.02
N ASP A 101 8.43 -5.34 -13.22
CA ASP A 101 9.44 -6.38 -13.51
C ASP A 101 9.04 -7.77 -13.00
N THR A 102 8.52 -7.86 -11.78
CA THR A 102 8.27 -9.14 -11.12
C THR A 102 6.81 -9.56 -11.14
N TYR A 103 5.91 -8.65 -11.47
CA TYR A 103 4.45 -8.81 -11.37
C TYR A 103 3.94 -9.11 -9.96
N VAL A 104 4.79 -8.97 -8.94
CA VAL A 104 4.39 -9.10 -7.55
C VAL A 104 3.42 -7.96 -7.21
N ASN A 105 2.40 -8.27 -6.43
CA ASN A 105 1.37 -7.29 -6.08
C ASN A 105 1.96 -6.13 -5.27
N ALA A 106 1.65 -4.92 -5.70
CA ALA A 106 2.18 -3.66 -5.16
C ALA A 106 1.11 -2.80 -4.51
N GLY A 107 -0.03 -3.36 -4.15
CA GLY A 107 -1.05 -2.59 -3.47
C GLY A 107 -2.30 -3.40 -3.23
N VAL A 108 -2.97 -3.08 -2.13
CA VAL A 108 -4.24 -3.69 -1.73
C VAL A 108 -5.21 -2.59 -1.37
N ALA A 109 -6.45 -2.73 -1.82
CA ALA A 109 -7.56 -1.91 -1.38
C ALA A 109 -8.59 -2.77 -0.67
N TYR A 110 -9.28 -2.19 0.29
CA TYR A 110 -10.37 -2.82 1.01
C TYR A 110 -11.53 -1.83 1.14
N GLN A 111 -12.73 -2.35 0.99
CA GLN A 111 -13.94 -1.56 1.16
C GLN A 111 -15.04 -2.42 1.80
N ASP A 112 -15.71 -1.86 2.79
CA ASP A 112 -16.95 -2.41 3.33
C ASP A 112 -17.98 -1.29 3.50
N ASP A 113 -19.05 -1.54 4.25
CA ASP A 113 -20.12 -0.55 4.44
C ASP A 113 -19.66 0.74 5.12
N LYS A 114 -18.56 0.68 5.87
CA LYS A 114 -18.06 1.79 6.68
C LYS A 114 -16.70 2.28 6.24
N ASN A 115 -15.82 1.38 5.82
CA ASN A 115 -14.40 1.64 5.66
C ASN A 115 -13.97 1.61 4.20
N ARG A 116 -12.94 2.40 3.91
CA ARG A 116 -12.10 2.25 2.72
C ARG A 116 -10.65 2.36 3.11
N MET A 117 -9.82 1.48 2.57
CA MET A 117 -8.39 1.47 2.84
C MET A 117 -7.62 1.27 1.57
N ILE A 118 -6.45 1.92 1.49
CA ILE A 118 -5.43 1.63 0.48
C ILE A 118 -4.13 1.37 1.22
N ILE A 119 -3.51 0.24 0.92
CA ILE A 119 -2.23 -0.18 1.49
C ILE A 119 -1.22 -0.28 0.34
N LEU A 120 -0.15 0.50 0.42
CA LEU A 120 0.91 0.55 -0.59
C LEU A 120 2.23 0.11 0.04
N PRO A 121 2.84 -1.01 -0.42
CA PRO A 121 4.07 -1.55 0.18
C PRO A 121 5.34 -0.87 -0.34
N PHE A 122 5.22 0.36 -0.78
CA PHE A 122 6.33 1.22 -1.20
C PHE A 122 6.12 2.62 -0.61
N MET A 123 7.17 3.42 -0.63
CA MET A 123 7.09 4.79 -0.12
C MET A 123 6.38 5.69 -1.14
N LEU A 124 5.20 6.18 -0.77
CA LEU A 124 4.42 7.07 -1.63
C LEU A 124 5.21 8.32 -2.02
N GLU A 125 6.00 8.83 -1.09
CA GLU A 125 6.83 10.04 -1.28
C GLU A 125 7.95 9.82 -2.31
N SER A 126 8.32 8.58 -2.60
CA SER A 126 9.35 8.27 -3.59
C SER A 126 8.81 8.22 -5.02
N VAL A 127 7.52 8.32 -5.21
CA VAL A 127 6.89 8.31 -6.53
C VAL A 127 7.14 9.64 -7.23
N LYS A 128 7.60 9.59 -8.49
CA LYS A 128 7.97 10.80 -9.25
C LYS A 128 6.79 11.72 -9.49
N ASP A 129 5.61 11.16 -9.69
CA ASP A 129 4.36 11.93 -9.82
C ASP A 129 3.49 11.74 -8.56
N PHE A 130 4.08 11.99 -7.42
CA PHE A 130 3.45 11.86 -6.11
C PHE A 130 2.08 12.58 -6.04
N PRO A 131 1.95 13.86 -6.50
CA PRO A 131 0.66 14.53 -6.38
C PRO A 131 -0.47 13.83 -7.12
N ALA A 132 -0.21 13.27 -8.31
CA ALA A 132 -1.23 12.56 -9.07
C ALA A 132 -1.66 11.26 -8.37
N LEU A 133 -0.71 10.45 -7.91
CA LEU A 133 -1.04 9.21 -7.20
C LEU A 133 -1.75 9.48 -5.89
N TYR A 134 -1.27 10.45 -5.12
CA TYR A 134 -1.90 10.86 -3.86
C TYR A 134 -3.34 11.29 -4.10
N SER A 135 -3.56 12.11 -5.13
CA SER A 135 -4.90 12.60 -5.50
C SER A 135 -5.83 11.43 -5.88
N ASP A 136 -5.35 10.49 -6.67
CA ASP A 136 -6.14 9.31 -7.04
C ASP A 136 -6.54 8.48 -5.82
N CYS A 137 -5.60 8.27 -4.89
CA CYS A 137 -5.87 7.54 -3.65
C CYS A 137 -6.92 8.26 -2.80
N ILE A 138 -6.74 9.55 -2.57
CA ILE A 138 -7.67 10.33 -1.74
C ILE A 138 -9.05 10.38 -2.39
N ASN A 139 -9.14 10.60 -3.69
CA ASN A 139 -10.43 10.65 -4.40
C ASN A 139 -11.20 9.34 -4.25
N TRP A 140 -10.51 8.19 -4.35
CA TRP A 140 -11.17 6.91 -4.13
C TRP A 140 -11.62 6.73 -2.68
N LEU A 141 -10.75 7.09 -1.73
CA LEU A 141 -11.05 6.92 -0.31
C LEU A 141 -12.29 7.73 0.13
N ILE A 142 -12.47 8.92 -0.40
CA ILE A 142 -13.58 9.80 -0.02
C ILE A 142 -14.78 9.72 -0.96
N SER A 143 -14.71 8.98 -2.04
CA SER A 143 -15.84 8.82 -2.98
C SER A 143 -17.00 8.06 -2.31
N GLN A 144 -18.16 8.25 -2.86
CA GLN A 144 -19.38 7.62 -2.33
C GLN A 144 -19.82 6.44 -3.19
#